data_5285e9ec9a02a79eb18cf79491b4f69c
#
_entry.id   5285e9ec9a02a79eb18cf79491b4f69c
#
_cell.length_a   1.000
_cell.length_b   1.000
_cell.length_c   1.000
_cell.angle_alpha   90.00
_cell.angle_beta   90.00
_cell.angle_gamma   90.00
#
_symmetry.space_group_name_H-M   'P 1'
#
loop_
_entity.id
_entity.type
_entity.pdbx_description
1 polymer ?
#
loop_
_entity_poly.entity_id
_entity_poly.type
_entity_poly.pdbx_seq_one_letter_code
_entity_poly.pdbx_strand_id
1 'polypeptide(L)'
;MMDCAGNNASKSSSGFRTTTVSYYADKFDGNKTASGETYRHSKHTASNKTLAFGTRVEIININNDKSVIIIVNDRGPLKPSREFDLSQGAFKKISNLNEGIVQVKYRILK
;
A
#
# COMPACT_ATOMS: atom_id res chain seq x y z
N MET A 1 26.17 -18.19 -9.43
CA MET A 1 26.24 -17.46 -9.00
C MET A 1 26.07 -17.05 -8.70
N MET A 2 25.90 -17.31 -8.81
CA MET A 2 25.84 -16.59 -8.36
C MET A 2 25.49 -16.11 -8.11
N ASP A 3 25.34 -16.32 -8.39
CA ASP A 3 25.15 -15.59 -7.91
C ASP A 3 24.82 -15.24 -7.58
N CYS A 4 24.89 -15.58 -7.82
CA CYS A 4 24.68 -14.91 -7.30
C CYS A 4 24.31 -14.53 -7.12
N ALA A 5 24.38 -14.87 -7.22
CA ALA A 5 24.02 -14.17 -6.80
C ALA A 5 23.57 -13.74 -6.73
N GLY A 6 23.66 -14.10 -6.77
CA GLY A 6 23.23 -13.30 -6.56
C GLY A 6 22.67 -13.02 -6.54
N ASN A 7 22.71 -13.22 -6.51
CA ASN A 7 22.25 -12.67 -6.30
C ASN A 7 21.62 -12.29 -6.14
N ASN A 8 21.55 -12.56 -6.17
CA ASN A 8 20.93 -11.98 -5.90
C ASN A 8 20.28 -11.56 -5.69
N ALA A 9 20.39 -11.90 -5.67
CA ALA A 9 19.71 -11.29 -5.36
C ALA A 9 19.19 -10.90 -5.45
N SER A 10 19.24 -11.08 -5.36
CA SER A 10 18.66 -10.40 -5.32
C SER A 10 18.15 -10.21 -5.65
N LYS A 11 17.83 -10.45 -5.81
CA LYS A 11 17.30 -9.97 -6.13
C LYS A 11 16.53 -9.88 -5.89
N SER A 12 16.24 -10.24 -5.57
CA SER A 12 15.51 -10.06 -5.24
C SER A 12 14.85 -9.53 -4.98
N SER A 13 14.83 -9.81 -3.85
CA SER A 13 14.07 -8.73 -3.70
C SER A 13 13.54 -7.95 -4.79
N SER A 14 13.73 -8.39 -5.70
CA SER A 14 13.51 -7.66 -6.90
C SER A 14 12.10 -7.16 -7.04
N GLY A 15 11.97 -5.88 -7.31
CA GLY A 15 10.69 -5.23 -7.47
C GLY A 15 10.04 -4.75 -6.20
N PHE A 16 10.55 -5.11 -5.03
CA PHE A 16 10.00 -4.60 -3.77
C PHE A 16 10.67 -3.30 -3.35
N ARG A 17 9.86 -2.39 -2.85
CA ARG A 17 10.31 -1.15 -2.21
C ARG A 17 9.73 -1.10 -0.81
N THR A 18 10.36 -0.33 0.07
CA THR A 18 9.88 -0.15 1.44
C THR A 18 9.32 1.24 1.62
N THR A 19 8.31 1.33 2.48
CA THR A 19 7.71 2.62 2.86
C THR A 19 6.94 2.42 4.15
N THR A 20 6.37 3.50 4.65
CA THR A 20 5.36 3.41 5.71
C THR A 20 3.99 3.66 5.10
N VAL A 21 2.95 3.08 5.71
CA VAL A 21 1.58 3.31 5.31
C VAL A 21 0.73 3.62 6.53
N SER A 22 -0.32 4.39 6.31
CA SER A 22 -1.36 4.64 7.29
C SER A 22 -2.70 4.31 6.64
N TYR A 23 -3.79 4.83 7.18
CA TYR A 23 -5.12 4.53 6.66
C TYR A 23 -6.00 5.77 6.70
N TYR A 24 -7.10 5.73 5.95
CA TYR A 24 -8.07 6.82 5.87
C TYR A 24 -8.84 6.96 7.18
N ALA A 25 -9.01 8.21 7.61
CA ALA A 25 -9.86 8.51 8.77
C ALA A 25 -11.33 8.20 8.46
N ASP A 26 -12.12 7.99 9.51
CA ASP A 26 -13.53 7.63 9.38
C ASP A 26 -14.35 8.65 8.59
N LYS A 27 -14.01 9.92 8.70
CA LYS A 27 -14.74 10.99 8.02
C LYS A 27 -14.72 10.87 6.49
N PHE A 28 -13.80 10.10 5.93
CA PHE A 28 -13.70 9.96 4.48
C PHE A 28 -14.62 8.90 3.91
N ASP A 29 -15.17 8.01 4.75
CA ASP A 29 -16.06 6.96 4.25
C ASP A 29 -17.29 7.61 3.60
N GLY A 30 -17.53 7.26 2.34
CA GLY A 30 -18.60 7.84 1.55
C GLY A 30 -18.20 9.03 0.70
N ASN A 31 -16.99 9.55 0.85
CA ASN A 31 -16.54 10.70 0.06
C ASN A 31 -15.95 10.25 -1.28
N LYS A 32 -15.99 11.15 -2.25
CA LYS A 32 -15.37 10.89 -3.56
C LYS A 32 -13.85 10.99 -3.45
N THR A 33 -13.18 10.10 -4.15
CA THR A 33 -11.72 10.13 -4.31
C THR A 33 -11.35 10.91 -5.57
N ALA A 34 -10.05 11.11 -5.78
CA ALA A 34 -9.55 11.82 -6.96
C ALA A 34 -9.92 11.11 -8.26
N SER A 35 -10.12 9.79 -8.23
CA SER A 35 -10.55 9.02 -9.40
C SER A 35 -12.04 9.20 -9.72
N GLY A 36 -12.80 9.79 -8.80
CA GLY A 36 -14.24 9.88 -8.91
C GLY A 36 -14.99 8.73 -8.26
N GLU A 37 -14.29 7.71 -7.81
CA GLU A 37 -14.91 6.60 -7.08
C GLU A 37 -15.22 7.03 -5.65
N THR A 38 -16.22 6.41 -5.05
CA THR A 38 -16.55 6.65 -3.65
C THR A 38 -15.60 5.83 -2.78
N TYR A 39 -14.95 6.48 -1.81
CA TYR A 39 -14.14 5.76 -0.84
C TYR A 39 -15.03 4.96 0.11
N ARG A 40 -14.66 3.73 0.37
CA ARG A 40 -15.33 2.87 1.35
C ARG A 40 -14.30 2.13 2.18
N HIS A 41 -14.47 2.15 3.50
CA HIS A 41 -13.61 1.38 4.41
C HIS A 41 -13.57 -0.11 4.06
N SER A 42 -14.66 -0.64 3.52
CA SER A 42 -14.78 -2.08 3.24
C SER A 42 -14.03 -2.53 2.00
N LYS A 43 -13.61 -1.62 1.15
CA LYS A 43 -12.89 -1.96 -0.08
C LYS A 43 -11.38 -1.93 0.17
N HIS A 44 -10.63 -2.64 -0.68
CA HIS A 44 -9.17 -2.66 -0.58
C HIS A 44 -8.58 -1.70 -1.59
N THR A 45 -8.50 -0.44 -1.21
CA THR A 45 -8.00 0.63 -2.07
C THR A 45 -6.96 1.46 -1.32
N ALA A 46 -6.28 2.33 -2.07
CA ALA A 46 -5.28 3.20 -1.48
C ALA A 46 -5.11 4.47 -2.30
N SER A 47 -4.58 5.51 -1.64
CA SER A 47 -4.07 6.68 -2.32
C SER A 47 -2.58 6.49 -2.62
N ASN A 48 -2.13 7.10 -3.71
CA ASN A 48 -0.71 7.19 -4.06
C ASN A 48 -0.51 8.47 -4.86
N LYS A 49 0.68 9.04 -4.79
CA LYS A 49 0.95 10.36 -5.39
C LYS A 49 0.96 10.34 -6.91
N THR A 50 1.43 9.25 -7.51
CA THR A 50 1.76 9.26 -8.94
C THR A 50 1.27 8.04 -9.72
N LEU A 51 1.04 6.90 -9.07
CA LEU A 51 0.66 5.68 -9.79
C LEU A 51 -0.72 5.86 -10.45
N ALA A 52 -0.86 5.34 -11.66
CA ALA A 52 -2.12 5.43 -12.39
C ALA A 52 -3.26 4.81 -11.59
N PHE A 53 -4.44 5.41 -11.69
CA PHE A 53 -5.64 4.82 -11.08
C PHE A 53 -5.89 3.45 -11.69
N GLY A 54 -6.26 2.49 -10.86
CA GLY A 54 -6.43 1.10 -11.28
C GLY A 54 -5.19 0.24 -11.10
N THR A 55 -4.05 0.84 -10.75
CA THR A 55 -2.83 0.09 -10.49
C THR A 55 -3.03 -0.81 -9.28
N ARG A 56 -2.67 -2.08 -9.43
CA ARG A 56 -2.71 -3.05 -8.33
C ARG A 56 -1.34 -3.12 -7.68
N VAL A 57 -1.34 -3.09 -6.35
CA VAL A 57 -0.10 -3.09 -5.57
C VAL A 57 -0.23 -4.11 -4.46
N GLU A 58 0.76 -4.97 -4.34
CA GLU A 58 0.85 -5.90 -3.21
C GLU A 58 1.59 -5.20 -2.07
N ILE A 59 0.98 -5.18 -0.90
CA ILE A 59 1.51 -4.53 0.31
C ILE A 59 1.74 -5.62 1.35
N ILE A 60 2.95 -5.72 1.88
CA ILE A 60 3.32 -6.74 2.85
C ILE A 60 3.87 -6.05 4.11
N ASN A 61 3.26 -6.34 5.26
CA ASN A 61 3.75 -5.84 6.53
C ASN A 61 5.05 -6.57 6.88
N ILE A 62 6.14 -5.83 7.03
CA ILE A 62 7.47 -6.41 7.24
C ILE A 62 7.53 -7.18 8.56
N ASN A 63 6.76 -6.77 9.56
CA ASN A 63 6.86 -7.34 10.91
C ASN A 63 6.13 -8.68 11.06
N ASN A 64 5.11 -8.95 10.24
CA ASN A 64 4.30 -10.16 10.43
C ASN A 64 4.06 -10.93 9.12
N ASP A 65 4.58 -10.44 8.00
CA ASP A 65 4.45 -11.04 6.66
C ASP A 65 3.01 -11.12 6.14
N LYS A 66 2.04 -10.47 6.80
CA LYS A 66 0.69 -10.39 6.27
C LYS A 66 0.65 -9.45 5.08
N SER A 67 -0.18 -9.77 4.11
CA SER A 67 -0.24 -9.02 2.85
C SER A 67 -1.65 -8.72 2.42
N VAL A 68 -1.78 -7.73 1.56
CA VAL A 68 -3.05 -7.35 0.93
C VAL A 68 -2.73 -6.77 -0.44
N ILE A 69 -3.62 -6.97 -1.39
CA ILE A 69 -3.53 -6.33 -2.70
C ILE A 69 -4.53 -5.17 -2.70
N ILE A 70 -4.03 -3.98 -3.01
CA ILE A 70 -4.87 -2.78 -3.11
C ILE A 70 -4.91 -2.27 -4.54
N ILE A 71 -5.92 -1.46 -4.82
CA ILE A 71 -6.06 -0.76 -6.09
C ILE A 71 -5.95 0.74 -5.82
N VAL A 72 -5.06 1.41 -6.56
CA VAL A 72 -4.89 2.85 -6.42
C VAL A 72 -6.09 3.55 -7.05
N ASN A 73 -6.78 4.41 -6.27
CA ASN A 73 -7.91 5.17 -6.78
C ASN A 73 -7.96 6.61 -6.25
N ASP A 74 -6.89 7.06 -5.61
CA ASP A 74 -6.88 8.39 -5.03
C ASP A 74 -5.47 8.96 -5.04
N ARG A 75 -5.34 10.26 -4.79
CA ARG A 75 -4.06 10.97 -4.70
C ARG A 75 -3.74 11.32 -3.27
N GLY A 76 -2.48 11.20 -2.90
CA GLY A 76 -1.95 11.40 -1.56
C GLY A 76 -1.17 10.15 -1.15
N PRO A 77 -0.73 10.07 0.10
CA PRO A 77 -0.66 11.16 1.08
C PRO A 77 0.38 12.20 0.70
N LEU A 78 0.31 13.37 1.31
CA LEU A 78 1.24 14.45 1.00
C LEU A 78 2.51 14.43 1.84
N LYS A 79 2.71 13.38 2.64
CA LYS A 79 3.89 13.25 3.49
C LYS A 79 5.02 12.54 2.75
N PRO A 80 6.25 13.11 2.78
CA PRO A 80 7.35 12.57 1.99
C PRO A 80 7.73 11.12 2.30
N SER A 81 7.61 10.71 3.56
CA SER A 81 8.04 9.38 3.99
C SER A 81 6.96 8.31 3.80
N ARG A 82 5.80 8.67 3.26
CA ARG A 82 4.67 7.77 3.19
C ARG A 82 4.14 7.71 1.76
N GLU A 83 4.19 6.52 1.15
CA GLU A 83 3.79 6.35 -0.25
C GLU A 83 2.31 6.05 -0.41
N PHE A 84 1.66 5.48 0.61
CA PHE A 84 0.26 5.06 0.51
C PHE A 84 -0.49 5.38 1.78
N ASP A 85 -1.75 5.77 1.63
CA ASP A 85 -2.75 5.63 2.70
C ASP A 85 -3.73 4.56 2.24
N LEU A 86 -3.90 3.53 3.05
CA LEU A 86 -4.75 2.40 2.72
C LEU A 86 -6.18 2.65 3.20
N SER A 87 -7.15 2.03 2.53
CA SER A 87 -8.47 1.90 3.13
C SER A 87 -8.35 1.17 4.46
N GLN A 88 -9.27 1.42 5.39
CA GLN A 88 -9.21 0.73 6.68
C GLN A 88 -9.33 -0.77 6.53
N GLY A 89 -10.16 -1.24 5.60
CA GLY A 89 -10.29 -2.68 5.35
C GLY A 89 -8.99 -3.31 4.88
N ALA A 90 -8.24 -2.62 4.02
CA ALA A 90 -6.94 -3.11 3.58
C ALA A 90 -5.93 -3.09 4.73
N PHE A 91 -5.89 -2.01 5.50
CA PHE A 91 -4.98 -1.90 6.64
C PHE A 91 -5.21 -3.03 7.64
N LYS A 92 -6.47 -3.34 7.93
CA LYS A 92 -6.81 -4.42 8.88
C LYS A 92 -6.37 -5.80 8.40
N LYS A 93 -6.13 -5.99 7.12
CA LYS A 93 -5.61 -7.25 6.61
C LYS A 93 -4.16 -7.48 6.99
N ILE A 94 -3.39 -6.42 7.24
CA ILE A 94 -1.96 -6.53 7.50
C ILE A 94 -1.57 -6.05 8.90
N SER A 95 -2.50 -5.39 9.62
CA SER A 95 -2.20 -4.88 10.96
C SER A 95 -3.52 -4.64 11.67
N ASN A 96 -3.49 -3.88 12.78
CA ASN A 96 -4.71 -3.38 13.36
C ASN A 96 -4.65 -1.85 13.44
N LEU A 97 -5.81 -1.22 13.54
CA LEU A 97 -5.90 0.23 13.45
C LEU A 97 -5.16 0.95 14.57
N ASN A 98 -4.95 0.27 15.72
CA ASN A 98 -4.23 0.86 16.84
C ASN A 98 -2.77 1.18 16.50
N GLU A 99 -2.19 0.49 15.54
CA GLU A 99 -0.81 0.75 15.12
C GLU A 99 -0.67 2.11 14.44
N GLY A 100 -1.68 2.57 13.74
CA GLY A 100 -1.68 3.86 13.06
C GLY A 100 -0.79 3.92 11.83
N ILE A 101 0.47 3.55 11.95
CA ILE A 101 1.45 3.53 10.88
C ILE A 101 2.24 2.24 10.99
N VAL A 102 2.48 1.58 9.85
CA VAL A 102 3.31 0.37 9.82
C VAL A 102 4.30 0.44 8.66
N GLN A 103 5.43 -0.22 8.83
CA GLN A 103 6.41 -0.37 7.77
C GLN A 103 6.04 -1.55 6.90
N VAL A 104 6.09 -1.33 5.60
CA VAL A 104 5.73 -2.34 4.62
C VAL A 104 6.76 -2.39 3.51
N LYS A 105 6.77 -3.51 2.80
CA LYS A 105 7.35 -3.56 1.46
C LYS A 105 6.22 -3.72 0.46
N TYR A 106 6.41 -3.23 -0.74
CA TYR A 106 5.36 -3.27 -1.75
C TYR A 106 5.96 -3.48 -3.13
N ARG A 107 5.14 -4.00 -4.02
CA ARG A 107 5.47 -4.07 -5.44
C ARG A 107 4.22 -3.87 -6.28
N ILE A 108 4.43 -3.27 -7.44
CA ILE A 108 3.36 -3.05 -8.40
C ILE A 108 3.14 -4.36 -9.16
N LEU A 109 1.88 -4.77 -9.27
CA LEU A 109 1.50 -5.98 -10.00
C LEU A 109 1.17 -5.62 -11.45
N LYS A 110 1.54 -6.50 -12.34
CA LYS A 110 1.30 -6.30 -13.77
C LYS A 110 0.11 -7.09 -14.26
#